data_16bf693104dc49067a7e18429cbdebde
#
_entry.id   16bf693104dc49067a7e18429cbdebde
#
_cell.length_a   1.000
_cell.length_b   1.000
_cell.length_c   1.000
_cell.angle_alpha   90.00
_cell.angle_beta   90.00
_cell.angle_gamma   90.00
#
_symmetry.space_group_name_H-M   'P 1'
#
loop_
_entity.id
_entity.type
_entity.pdbx_description
1 polymer ?
#
loop_
_entity_poly.entity_id
_entity_poly.type
_entity_poly.pdbx_seq_one_letter_code
_entity_poly.pdbx_strand_id
1 'polypeptide(L)'
;MHADERELLEREIQALLERGDLAGSVERALQGYGQEILRLMTAMLHDPDRGRDAFSVFSENLLRGLPGFRWESSFRTWAYRLARNACVQVMRSPAVRREQPVSMSAMPEEPFAARSDTRPWQRTSVKERFRALRESLEPQERLLLSLRVDQRLSWEEVARVMAEAEEPLPADALKRRAAALRQQFQRVKEHLRALAEQEGLVASGDSSSRL
;
A
#
# COMPACT_ATOMS: atom_id res chain seq x y z
N MET A 1 -0.20 -2.00 14.13
CA MET A 1 -0.42 -0.79 14.95
C MET A 1 -1.91 -0.61 15.16
N HIS A 2 -2.36 -0.49 16.42
CA HIS A 2 -3.76 -0.28 16.78
C HIS A 2 -4.21 1.17 16.50
N ALA A 3 -5.53 1.45 16.53
CA ALA A 3 -6.05 2.79 16.22
C ALA A 3 -5.52 3.84 17.18
N ASP A 4 -5.52 3.54 18.48
CA ASP A 4 -5.07 4.45 19.53
C ASP A 4 -3.57 4.76 19.43
N GLU A 5 -2.75 3.76 19.08
CA GLU A 5 -1.31 3.94 18.84
C GLU A 5 -1.04 4.86 17.65
N ARG A 6 -1.87 4.77 16.61
CA ARG A 6 -1.76 5.65 15.43
C ARG A 6 -2.12 7.08 15.77
N GLU A 7 -3.20 7.27 16.52
CA GLU A 7 -3.62 8.61 16.94
C GLU A 7 -2.54 9.28 17.82
N LEU A 8 -1.95 8.52 18.75
CA LEU A 8 -0.85 9.01 19.56
C LEU A 8 0.36 9.40 18.71
N LEU A 9 0.74 8.52 17.76
CA LEU A 9 1.85 8.78 16.86
C LEU A 9 1.63 10.06 16.01
N GLU A 10 0.42 10.25 15.47
CA GLU A 10 0.10 11.44 14.68
C GLU A 10 0.13 12.72 15.52
N ARG A 11 -0.33 12.66 16.77
CA ARG A 11 -0.21 13.79 17.73
C ARG A 11 1.26 14.12 18.06
N GLU A 12 2.10 13.10 18.23
CA GLU A 12 3.53 13.30 18.46
C GLU A 12 4.22 13.98 17.29
N ILE A 13 3.94 13.52 16.04
CA ILE A 13 4.46 14.13 14.81
C ILE A 13 4.02 15.59 14.72
N GLN A 14 2.73 15.86 14.97
CA GLN A 14 2.18 17.21 14.95
C GLN A 14 2.85 18.11 15.98
N ALA A 15 2.99 17.65 17.23
CA ALA A 15 3.61 18.41 18.30
C ALA A 15 5.09 18.72 18.05
N LEU A 16 5.82 17.84 17.39
CA LEU A 16 7.20 18.10 16.95
C LEU A 16 7.24 19.18 15.87
N LEU A 17 6.35 19.10 14.89
CA LEU A 17 6.27 20.06 13.80
C LEU A 17 5.88 21.47 14.32
N GLU A 18 4.91 21.57 15.22
CA GLU A 18 4.49 22.84 15.84
C GLU A 18 5.61 23.51 16.64
N ARG A 19 6.55 22.73 17.20
CA ARG A 19 7.75 23.23 17.86
C ARG A 19 8.89 23.58 16.91
N GLY A 20 8.69 23.43 15.59
CA GLY A 20 9.71 23.68 14.58
C GLY A 20 10.75 22.56 14.44
N ASP A 21 10.58 21.44 15.13
CA ASP A 21 11.45 20.27 15.02
C ASP A 21 11.04 19.40 13.82
N LEU A 22 11.39 19.87 12.63
CA LEU A 22 11.12 19.16 11.38
C LEU A 22 11.85 17.82 11.32
N ALA A 23 13.11 17.78 11.75
CA ALA A 23 13.91 16.56 11.70
C ALA A 23 13.32 15.47 12.62
N GLY A 24 12.99 15.82 13.86
CA GLY A 24 12.30 14.91 14.80
C GLY A 24 10.93 14.46 14.31
N SER A 25 10.17 15.35 13.65
CA SER A 25 8.87 15.00 13.05
C SER A 25 9.01 13.93 11.97
N VAL A 26 9.99 14.10 11.05
CA VAL A 26 10.26 13.15 9.97
C VAL A 26 10.78 11.83 10.53
N GLU A 27 11.72 11.87 11.47
CA GLU A 27 12.23 10.67 12.13
C GLU A 27 11.11 9.88 12.80
N ARG A 28 10.25 10.56 13.57
CA ARG A 28 9.12 9.93 14.26
C ARG A 28 8.11 9.32 13.29
N ALA A 29 7.85 9.99 12.17
CA ALA A 29 7.00 9.49 11.10
C ALA A 29 7.58 8.24 10.44
N LEU A 30 8.87 8.22 10.14
CA LEU A 30 9.55 7.07 9.54
C LEU A 30 9.64 5.88 10.50
N GLN A 31 9.89 6.12 11.79
CA GLN A 31 9.86 5.08 12.82
C GLN A 31 8.48 4.41 12.91
N GLY A 32 7.40 5.18 12.84
CA GLY A 32 6.04 4.67 12.97
C GLY A 32 5.47 4.04 11.70
N TYR A 33 5.68 4.66 10.56
CA TYR A 33 5.06 4.27 9.29
C TYR A 33 6.02 3.72 8.24
N GLY A 34 7.33 3.88 8.39
CA GLY A 34 8.32 3.56 7.37
C GLY A 34 8.25 2.12 6.87
N GLN A 35 8.13 1.16 7.76
CA GLN A 35 8.05 -0.26 7.38
C GLN A 35 6.78 -0.59 6.58
N GLU A 36 5.62 -0.07 6.98
CA GLU A 36 4.38 -0.35 6.25
C GLU A 36 4.37 0.32 4.88
N ILE A 37 4.96 1.51 4.77
CA ILE A 37 5.12 2.25 3.51
C ILE A 37 6.09 1.52 2.57
N LEU A 38 7.24 1.08 3.07
CA LEU A 38 8.20 0.31 2.27
C LEU A 38 7.59 -0.99 1.73
N ARG A 39 6.83 -1.72 2.56
CA ARG A 39 6.11 -2.92 2.12
C ARG A 39 5.09 -2.60 1.01
N LEU A 40 4.33 -1.50 1.14
CA LEU A 40 3.40 -1.06 0.12
C LEU A 40 4.12 -0.76 -1.19
N MET A 41 5.23 -0.02 -1.15
CA MET A 41 6.01 0.34 -2.32
C MET A 41 6.61 -0.89 -3.01
N THR A 42 7.18 -1.82 -2.25
CA THR A 42 7.70 -3.10 -2.77
C THR A 42 6.59 -3.91 -3.44
N ALA A 43 5.41 -3.96 -2.81
CA ALA A 43 4.26 -4.64 -3.39
C ALA A 43 3.74 -3.98 -4.68
N MET A 44 3.80 -2.65 -4.78
CA MET A 44 3.41 -1.90 -5.98
C MET A 44 4.38 -2.11 -7.14
N LEU A 45 5.69 -2.10 -6.85
CA LEU A 45 6.75 -2.14 -7.86
C LEU A 45 7.20 -3.56 -8.22
N HIS A 46 6.82 -4.58 -7.41
CA HIS A 46 7.26 -5.98 -7.52
C HIS A 46 8.78 -6.18 -7.51
N ASP A 47 9.48 -5.23 -6.96
CA ASP A 47 10.93 -5.20 -6.94
C ASP A 47 11.37 -4.55 -5.63
N PRO A 48 12.09 -5.29 -4.76
CA PRO A 48 12.57 -4.74 -3.49
C PRO A 48 13.57 -3.59 -3.67
N ASP A 49 14.40 -3.61 -4.74
CA ASP A 49 15.38 -2.56 -4.99
C ASP A 49 14.68 -1.28 -5.43
N ARG A 50 13.76 -1.39 -6.39
CA ARG A 50 12.88 -0.27 -6.77
C ARG A 50 12.02 0.23 -5.61
N GLY A 51 11.59 -0.67 -4.73
CA GLY A 51 10.89 -0.32 -3.51
C GLY A 51 11.75 0.58 -2.61
N ARG A 52 13.04 0.29 -2.47
CA ARG A 52 14.01 1.10 -1.71
C ARG A 52 14.28 2.44 -2.39
N ASP A 53 14.41 2.47 -3.72
CA ASP A 53 14.57 3.71 -4.48
C ASP A 53 13.35 4.62 -4.30
N ALA A 54 12.16 4.06 -4.43
CA ALA A 54 10.91 4.80 -4.20
C ALA A 54 10.80 5.28 -2.74
N PHE A 55 11.30 4.52 -1.78
CA PHE A 55 11.31 4.92 -0.38
C PHE A 55 12.27 6.09 -0.12
N SER A 56 13.41 6.15 -0.81
CA SER A 56 14.32 7.30 -0.77
C SER A 56 13.63 8.55 -1.30
N VAL A 57 12.97 8.47 -2.47
CA VAL A 57 12.19 9.55 -3.05
C VAL A 57 11.03 9.97 -2.12
N PHE A 58 10.36 9.00 -1.51
CA PHE A 58 9.31 9.27 -0.52
C PHE A 58 9.85 10.06 0.68
N SER A 59 11.00 9.66 1.23
CA SER A 59 11.61 10.31 2.40
C SER A 59 11.99 11.76 2.11
N GLU A 60 12.50 12.04 0.91
CA GLU A 60 12.77 13.41 0.46
C GLU A 60 11.48 14.23 0.30
N ASN A 61 10.44 13.63 -0.30
CA ASN A 61 9.15 14.29 -0.47
C ASN A 61 8.45 14.53 0.87
N LEU A 62 8.61 13.62 1.82
CA LEU A 62 8.13 13.76 3.19
C LEU A 62 8.79 14.97 3.87
N LEU A 63 10.13 15.04 3.83
CA LEU A 63 10.88 16.16 4.41
C LEU A 63 10.48 17.51 3.82
N ARG A 64 10.33 17.59 2.49
CA ARG A 64 9.94 18.83 1.80
C ARG A 64 8.47 19.21 2.02
N GLY A 65 7.59 18.22 2.06
CA GLY A 65 6.14 18.44 2.10
C GLY A 65 5.56 18.62 3.50
N LEU A 66 6.21 18.07 4.53
CA LEU A 66 5.69 18.07 5.90
C LEU A 66 5.43 19.47 6.47
N PRO A 67 6.26 20.52 6.23
CA PRO A 67 5.97 21.87 6.70
C PRO A 67 4.68 22.47 6.12
N GLY A 68 4.27 22.03 4.94
CA GLY A 68 3.03 22.47 4.26
C GLY A 68 1.83 21.57 4.49
N PHE A 69 1.94 20.52 5.28
CA PHE A 69 0.84 19.59 5.54
C PHE A 69 -0.21 20.24 6.44
N ARG A 70 -1.46 20.33 5.95
CA ARG A 70 -2.55 21.08 6.60
C ARG A 70 -3.42 20.28 7.54
N TRP A 71 -3.12 19.01 7.76
CA TRP A 71 -3.92 18.08 8.61
C TRP A 71 -5.39 17.92 8.15
N GLU A 72 -5.68 18.13 6.87
CA GLU A 72 -7.01 17.92 6.27
C GLU A 72 -7.35 16.44 6.08
N SER A 73 -6.39 15.57 6.31
CA SER A 73 -6.52 14.11 6.40
C SER A 73 -5.60 13.60 7.50
N SER A 74 -5.71 12.31 7.87
CA SER A 74 -4.70 11.70 8.72
C SER A 74 -3.31 11.81 8.07
N PHE A 75 -2.28 11.94 8.89
CA PHE A 75 -0.89 11.91 8.41
C PHE A 75 -0.63 10.62 7.61
N ARG A 76 -1.13 9.50 8.08
CA ARG A 76 -1.02 8.20 7.42
C ARG A 76 -1.57 8.23 5.99
N THR A 77 -2.76 8.78 5.78
CA THR A 77 -3.37 8.89 4.45
C THR A 77 -2.53 9.76 3.51
N TRP A 78 -2.03 10.89 4.01
CA TRP A 78 -1.14 11.77 3.25
C TRP A 78 0.18 11.08 2.91
N ALA A 79 0.80 10.37 3.86
CA ALA A 79 2.03 9.61 3.64
C ALA A 79 1.85 8.50 2.58
N TYR A 80 0.72 7.81 2.55
CA TYR A 80 0.42 6.84 1.48
C TYR A 80 0.28 7.49 0.11
N ARG A 81 -0.28 8.70 0.03
CA ARG A 81 -0.33 9.46 -1.22
C ARG A 81 1.07 9.81 -1.71
N LEU A 82 1.95 10.28 -0.82
CA LEU A 82 3.36 10.53 -1.16
C LEU A 82 4.06 9.25 -1.62
N ALA A 83 3.83 8.13 -0.94
CA ALA A 83 4.38 6.83 -1.30
C ALA A 83 3.96 6.40 -2.70
N ARG A 84 2.66 6.49 -3.02
CA ARG A 84 2.16 6.21 -4.37
C ARG A 84 2.81 7.10 -5.42
N ASN A 85 2.92 8.39 -5.17
CA ASN A 85 3.52 9.34 -6.10
C ASN A 85 5.00 9.03 -6.33
N ALA A 86 5.75 8.66 -5.28
CA ALA A 86 7.14 8.23 -5.39
C ALA A 86 7.28 6.96 -6.25
N CYS A 87 6.41 5.97 -6.08
CA CYS A 87 6.38 4.78 -6.94
C CYS A 87 6.13 5.15 -8.42
N VAL A 88 5.16 6.03 -8.68
CA VAL A 88 4.87 6.51 -10.06
C VAL A 88 6.08 7.24 -10.65
N GLN A 89 6.77 8.04 -9.84
CA GLN A 89 7.98 8.75 -10.27
C GLN A 89 9.10 7.77 -10.66
N VAL A 90 9.36 6.75 -9.82
CA VAL A 90 10.37 5.71 -10.10
C VAL A 90 9.99 4.91 -11.37
N MET A 91 8.72 4.54 -11.55
CA MET A 91 8.28 3.84 -12.76
C MET A 91 8.46 4.66 -14.04
N ARG A 92 8.37 5.99 -13.96
CA ARG A 92 8.53 6.90 -15.10
C ARG A 92 9.98 7.30 -15.37
N SER A 93 10.90 7.03 -14.43
CA SER A 93 12.31 7.41 -14.57
C SER A 93 13.00 6.67 -15.74
N PRO A 94 13.71 7.38 -16.63
CA PRO A 94 14.42 6.76 -17.75
C PRO A 94 15.55 5.79 -17.31
N ALA A 95 16.13 5.97 -16.14
CA ALA A 95 17.14 5.09 -15.58
C ALA A 95 16.62 3.66 -15.40
N VAL A 96 15.36 3.52 -15.02
CA VAL A 96 14.65 2.23 -14.84
C VAL A 96 14.43 1.48 -16.16
N ARG A 97 14.44 2.17 -17.30
CA ARG A 97 14.31 1.53 -18.63
C ARG A 97 15.61 0.86 -19.13
N ARG A 98 16.76 1.11 -18.50
CA ARG A 98 18.07 0.65 -18.99
C ARG A 98 18.71 -0.47 -18.19
N GLU A 99 18.21 -0.79 -17.00
CA GLU A 99 18.77 -1.84 -16.17
C GLU A 99 18.03 -3.16 -16.38
N GLN A 100 18.61 -4.03 -17.22
CA GLN A 100 18.38 -5.46 -17.11
C GLN A 100 18.93 -5.91 -15.72
N PRO A 101 18.26 -6.88 -15.06
CA PRO A 101 18.63 -7.24 -13.70
C PRO A 101 20.02 -7.86 -13.65
N VAL A 102 20.98 -7.13 -13.07
CA VAL A 102 22.20 -7.73 -12.56
C VAL A 102 21.87 -8.31 -11.19
N SER A 103 21.82 -9.63 -11.16
CA SER A 103 21.66 -10.42 -9.94
C SER A 103 22.74 -10.05 -8.93
N MET A 104 22.35 -9.49 -7.80
CA MET A 104 23.22 -9.43 -6.62
C MET A 104 22.50 -10.02 -5.41
N SER A 105 23.08 -11.10 -4.99
CA SER A 105 23.08 -11.91 -3.79
C SER A 105 22.38 -11.40 -2.52
N ALA A 106 21.40 -12.20 -2.10
CA ALA A 106 21.05 -12.65 -0.74
C ALA A 106 21.32 -11.73 0.46
N MET A 107 20.24 -11.15 1.01
CA MET A 107 20.09 -10.95 2.44
C MET A 107 18.94 -11.84 2.94
N PRO A 108 19.04 -12.43 4.17
CA PRO A 108 18.05 -13.37 4.67
C PRO A 108 16.73 -12.68 4.96
N GLU A 109 15.66 -13.16 4.34
CA GLU A 109 14.27 -12.83 4.72
C GLU A 109 13.94 -13.53 6.04
N GLU A 110 13.70 -12.79 7.11
CA GLU A 110 13.06 -13.33 8.30
C GLU A 110 11.58 -13.63 8.03
N PRO A 111 11.11 -14.86 8.23
CA PRO A 111 9.72 -15.20 7.99
C PRO A 111 8.83 -14.80 9.18
N PHE A 112 7.92 -13.88 8.97
CA PHE A 112 6.87 -13.58 9.93
C PHE A 112 5.81 -14.71 9.92
N ALA A 113 5.91 -15.64 10.87
CA ALA A 113 5.03 -16.78 10.99
C ALA A 113 3.74 -16.43 11.73
N ALA A 114 2.63 -16.36 11.01
CA ALA A 114 1.31 -16.51 11.62
C ALA A 114 1.04 -18.01 11.86
N ARG A 115 0.81 -18.39 13.10
CA ARG A 115 0.49 -19.78 13.49
C ARG A 115 -0.87 -20.19 12.92
N SER A 116 -0.90 -21.20 12.08
CA SER A 116 -2.09 -21.96 11.71
C SER A 116 -1.72 -23.44 11.52
N ASP A 117 -2.64 -24.33 11.89
CA ASP A 117 -2.43 -25.81 12.04
C ASP A 117 -2.27 -26.64 10.75
N THR A 118 -1.91 -26.05 9.61
CA THR A 118 -1.70 -26.75 8.36
C THR A 118 -0.22 -27.10 8.15
N ARG A 119 0.09 -28.24 7.55
CA ARG A 119 1.46 -28.74 7.35
C ARG A 119 2.33 -27.74 6.56
N PRO A 120 3.61 -27.49 6.95
CA PRO A 120 4.43 -26.38 6.44
C PRO A 120 4.55 -26.28 4.92
N TRP A 121 4.73 -27.41 4.21
CA TRP A 121 4.88 -27.44 2.75
C TRP A 121 3.61 -27.12 1.96
N GLN A 122 2.43 -27.45 2.50
CA GLN A 122 1.15 -27.09 1.87
C GLN A 122 0.85 -25.60 2.00
N ARG A 123 1.35 -24.97 3.08
CA ARG A 123 1.18 -23.53 3.31
C ARG A 123 2.02 -22.68 2.37
N THR A 124 3.26 -23.10 2.09
CA THR A 124 4.18 -22.34 1.23
C THR A 124 3.63 -22.29 -0.19
N SER A 125 3.23 -23.43 -0.75
CA SER A 125 2.66 -23.47 -2.10
C SER A 125 1.37 -22.67 -2.24
N VAL A 126 0.45 -22.75 -1.28
CA VAL A 126 -0.82 -21.98 -1.31
C VAL A 126 -0.56 -20.48 -1.17
N LYS A 127 0.33 -20.07 -0.25
CA LYS A 127 0.70 -18.65 -0.11
C LYS A 127 1.38 -18.09 -1.36
N GLU A 128 2.27 -18.86 -1.97
CA GLU A 128 2.96 -18.46 -3.20
C GLU A 128 1.98 -18.33 -4.37
N ARG A 129 1.02 -19.24 -4.49
CA ARG A 129 -0.03 -19.17 -5.52
C ARG A 129 -0.94 -17.95 -5.31
N PHE A 130 -1.37 -17.66 -4.07
CA PHE A 130 -2.11 -16.42 -3.77
C PHE A 130 -1.28 -15.15 -4.02
N ARG A 131 0.03 -15.19 -3.77
CA ARG A 131 0.93 -14.09 -4.14
C ARG A 131 0.95 -13.90 -5.65
N ALA A 132 1.14 -14.97 -6.43
CA ALA A 132 1.13 -14.91 -7.88
C ALA A 132 -0.19 -14.36 -8.45
N LEU A 133 -1.35 -14.73 -7.87
CA LEU A 133 -2.65 -14.17 -8.24
C LEU A 133 -2.72 -12.65 -7.97
N ARG A 134 -2.16 -12.17 -6.87
CA ARG A 134 -2.08 -10.73 -6.61
C ARG A 134 -1.13 -10.02 -7.58
N GLU A 135 -0.05 -10.69 -7.95
CA GLU A 135 0.95 -10.17 -8.90
C GLU A 135 0.42 -10.07 -10.33
N SER A 136 -0.57 -10.90 -10.72
CA SER A 136 -1.22 -10.82 -12.02
C SER A 136 -2.18 -9.64 -12.18
N LEU A 137 -2.57 -8.97 -11.09
CA LEU A 137 -3.42 -7.79 -11.14
C LEU A 137 -2.70 -6.59 -11.73
N GLU A 138 -3.45 -5.68 -12.35
CA GLU A 138 -2.93 -4.38 -12.77
C GLU A 138 -2.41 -3.56 -11.58
N PRO A 139 -1.39 -2.69 -11.74
CA PRO A 139 -0.77 -1.94 -10.65
C PRO A 139 -1.76 -1.13 -9.80
N GLN A 140 -2.78 -0.55 -10.43
CA GLN A 140 -3.82 0.20 -9.71
C GLN A 140 -4.77 -0.70 -8.91
N GLU A 141 -5.08 -1.89 -9.42
CA GLU A 141 -5.91 -2.87 -8.74
C GLU A 141 -5.18 -3.45 -7.51
N ARG A 142 -3.89 -3.74 -7.64
CA ARG A 142 -3.05 -4.16 -6.53
C ARG A 142 -2.97 -3.11 -5.43
N LEU A 143 -2.75 -1.86 -5.82
CA LEU A 143 -2.76 -0.75 -4.86
C LEU A 143 -4.10 -0.67 -4.14
N LEU A 144 -5.22 -0.70 -4.87
CA LEU A 144 -6.56 -0.68 -4.30
C LEU A 144 -6.78 -1.83 -3.31
N LEU A 145 -6.38 -3.03 -3.69
CA LEU A 145 -6.46 -4.22 -2.84
C LEU A 145 -5.62 -4.05 -1.56
N SER A 146 -4.37 -3.61 -1.71
CA SER A 146 -3.46 -3.41 -0.58
C SER A 146 -3.97 -2.34 0.39
N LEU A 147 -4.38 -1.18 -0.11
CA LEU A 147 -4.91 -0.10 0.73
C LEU A 147 -6.16 -0.54 1.50
N ARG A 148 -7.06 -1.29 0.85
CA ARG A 148 -8.31 -1.69 1.46
C ARG A 148 -8.21 -2.90 2.39
N VAL A 149 -7.45 -3.94 1.98
CA VAL A 149 -7.35 -5.21 2.71
C VAL A 149 -6.20 -5.19 3.71
N ASP A 150 -4.99 -4.89 3.24
CA ASP A 150 -3.80 -4.99 4.07
C ASP A 150 -3.70 -3.80 5.04
N GLN A 151 -4.02 -2.58 4.55
CA GLN A 151 -3.93 -1.35 5.33
C GLN A 151 -5.25 -0.93 5.99
N ARG A 152 -6.37 -1.57 5.62
CA ARG A 152 -7.71 -1.34 6.19
C ARG A 152 -8.18 0.11 6.13
N LEU A 153 -7.77 0.87 5.11
CA LEU A 153 -8.21 2.24 4.92
C LEU A 153 -9.72 2.30 4.62
N SER A 154 -10.38 3.34 5.09
CA SER A 154 -11.75 3.68 4.70
C SER A 154 -11.82 4.00 3.20
N TRP A 155 -13.01 3.94 2.60
CA TRP A 155 -13.16 4.25 1.16
C TRP A 155 -12.80 5.69 0.81
N GLU A 156 -13.02 6.61 1.73
CA GLU A 156 -12.62 8.01 1.54
C GLU A 156 -11.11 8.18 1.61
N GLU A 157 -10.43 7.51 2.54
CA GLU A 157 -8.96 7.52 2.60
C GLU A 157 -8.35 6.89 1.34
N VAL A 158 -8.88 5.75 0.88
CA VAL A 158 -8.46 5.13 -0.38
C VAL A 158 -8.65 6.11 -1.55
N ALA A 159 -9.78 6.83 -1.59
CA ALA A 159 -10.04 7.83 -2.62
C ALA A 159 -9.05 8.99 -2.58
N ARG A 160 -8.65 9.44 -1.38
CA ARG A 160 -7.59 10.46 -1.22
C ARG A 160 -6.23 9.97 -1.68
N VAL A 161 -5.85 8.75 -1.30
CA VAL A 161 -4.56 8.15 -1.71
C VAL A 161 -4.48 7.95 -3.22
N MET A 162 -5.57 7.51 -3.85
CA MET A 162 -5.63 7.22 -5.28
C MET A 162 -5.99 8.44 -6.14
N ALA A 163 -6.19 9.61 -5.54
CA ALA A 163 -6.39 10.84 -6.29
C ALA A 163 -5.12 11.24 -7.06
N GLU A 164 -5.30 11.72 -8.29
CA GLU A 164 -4.20 12.22 -9.13
C GLU A 164 -3.90 13.70 -8.85
N ALA A 165 -4.90 14.42 -8.35
CA ALA A 165 -4.78 15.83 -8.04
C ALA A 165 -3.92 16.08 -6.81
N GLU A 166 -3.07 17.12 -6.85
CA GLU A 166 -2.30 17.57 -5.69
C GLU A 166 -3.18 18.27 -4.66
N GLU A 167 -4.25 18.91 -5.10
CA GLU A 167 -5.22 19.61 -4.24
C GLU A 167 -6.25 18.64 -3.64
N PRO A 168 -6.75 18.94 -2.44
CA PRO A 168 -7.82 18.18 -1.81
C PRO A 168 -9.08 18.14 -2.69
N LEU A 169 -9.65 16.95 -2.87
CA LEU A 169 -10.91 16.81 -3.59
C LEU A 169 -12.07 17.42 -2.78
N PRO A 170 -12.99 18.16 -3.41
CA PRO A 170 -14.24 18.57 -2.77
C PRO A 170 -15.00 17.36 -2.22
N ALA A 171 -15.73 17.55 -1.11
CA ALA A 171 -16.39 16.45 -0.40
C ALA A 171 -17.28 15.57 -1.30
N ASP A 172 -18.05 16.19 -2.21
CA ASP A 172 -18.89 15.44 -3.15
C ASP A 172 -18.10 14.67 -4.20
N ALA A 173 -16.99 15.21 -4.68
CA ALA A 173 -16.09 14.51 -5.59
C ALA A 173 -15.42 13.33 -4.89
N LEU A 174 -15.04 13.50 -3.62
CA LEU A 174 -14.46 12.45 -2.80
C LEU A 174 -15.45 11.29 -2.59
N LYS A 175 -16.71 11.59 -2.26
CA LYS A 175 -17.77 10.58 -2.11
C LYS A 175 -18.03 9.81 -3.41
N ARG A 176 -18.13 10.50 -4.56
CA ARG A 176 -18.30 9.85 -5.87
C ARG A 176 -17.11 8.95 -6.20
N ARG A 177 -15.88 9.41 -5.97
CA ARG A 177 -14.68 8.62 -6.19
C ARG A 177 -14.63 7.39 -5.28
N ALA A 178 -14.95 7.54 -4.00
CA ALA A 178 -15.04 6.44 -3.04
C ALA A 178 -16.06 5.37 -3.47
N ALA A 179 -17.22 5.79 -4.00
CA ALA A 179 -18.24 4.88 -4.54
C ALA A 179 -17.73 4.12 -5.78
N ALA A 180 -17.07 4.82 -6.71
CA ALA A 180 -16.48 4.21 -7.91
C ALA A 180 -15.39 3.18 -7.55
N LEU A 181 -14.50 3.52 -6.59
CA LEU A 181 -13.46 2.60 -6.10
C LEU A 181 -14.04 1.38 -5.39
N ARG A 182 -15.16 1.53 -4.69
CA ARG A 182 -15.89 0.38 -4.10
C ARG A 182 -16.38 -0.58 -5.17
N GLN A 183 -16.92 -0.07 -6.27
CA GLN A 183 -17.37 -0.90 -7.40
C GLN A 183 -16.17 -1.56 -8.10
N GLN A 184 -15.09 -0.81 -8.32
CA GLN A 184 -13.86 -1.37 -8.88
C GLN A 184 -13.30 -2.50 -8.00
N PHE A 185 -13.28 -2.33 -6.69
CA PHE A 185 -12.83 -3.35 -5.75
C PHE A 185 -13.67 -4.63 -5.80
N GLN A 186 -14.99 -4.54 -6.01
CA GLN A 186 -15.83 -5.71 -6.21
C GLN A 186 -15.40 -6.49 -7.46
N ARG A 187 -15.17 -5.79 -8.58
CA ARG A 187 -14.66 -6.42 -9.83
C ARG A 187 -13.31 -7.08 -9.61
N VAL A 188 -12.39 -6.45 -8.89
CA VAL A 188 -11.09 -7.05 -8.53
C VAL A 188 -11.26 -8.32 -7.72
N LYS A 189 -12.18 -8.34 -6.74
CA LYS A 189 -12.46 -9.55 -5.96
C LYS A 189 -13.04 -10.68 -6.82
N GLU A 190 -13.97 -10.36 -7.70
CA GLU A 190 -14.56 -11.33 -8.62
C GLU A 190 -13.51 -11.91 -9.56
N HIS A 191 -12.63 -11.06 -10.11
CA HIS A 191 -11.51 -11.48 -10.94
C HIS A 191 -10.54 -12.41 -10.17
N LEU A 192 -10.12 -12.01 -8.96
CA LEU A 192 -9.26 -12.85 -8.13
C LEU A 192 -9.91 -14.19 -7.76
N ARG A 193 -11.22 -14.19 -7.51
CA ARG A 193 -11.97 -15.41 -7.23
C ARG A 193 -11.97 -16.35 -8.44
N ALA A 194 -12.27 -15.82 -9.62
CA ALA A 194 -12.24 -16.60 -10.85
C ALA A 194 -10.86 -17.22 -11.13
N LEU A 195 -9.79 -16.43 -10.94
CA LEU A 195 -8.42 -16.93 -11.06
C LEU A 195 -8.11 -18.02 -10.01
N ALA A 196 -8.54 -17.84 -8.76
CA ALA A 196 -8.33 -18.80 -7.69
C ALA A 196 -9.11 -20.12 -7.93
N GLU A 197 -10.29 -20.06 -8.53
CA GLU A 197 -11.08 -21.22 -8.96
C GLU A 197 -10.39 -21.95 -10.12
N GLN A 198 -9.88 -21.24 -11.12
CA GLN A 198 -9.11 -21.82 -12.24
C GLN A 198 -7.83 -22.54 -11.74
N GLU A 199 -7.17 -21.96 -10.75
CA GLU A 199 -5.97 -22.55 -10.13
C GLU A 199 -6.31 -23.66 -9.11
N GLY A 200 -7.59 -23.98 -8.87
CA GLY A 200 -8.02 -24.98 -7.89
C GLY A 200 -7.68 -24.64 -6.44
N LEU A 201 -7.53 -23.34 -6.13
CA LEU A 201 -7.26 -22.84 -4.77
C LEU A 201 -8.52 -22.70 -3.92
N VAL A 202 -9.67 -22.55 -4.57
CA VAL A 202 -11.00 -22.41 -3.95
C VAL A 202 -11.94 -23.36 -4.70
N ALA A 203 -12.82 -24.03 -3.97
CA ALA A 203 -13.87 -24.82 -4.61
C ALA A 203 -14.82 -23.87 -5.35
N SER A 204 -15.21 -24.22 -6.56
CA SER A 204 -16.25 -23.51 -7.30
C SER A 204 -17.52 -23.49 -6.46
N GLY A 205 -17.80 -22.37 -5.82
CA GLY A 205 -18.97 -22.22 -4.95
C GLY A 205 -20.23 -22.32 -5.78
N ASP A 206 -20.98 -23.38 -5.56
CA ASP A 206 -22.32 -23.60 -6.08
C ASP A 206 -23.20 -22.37 -5.74
N SER A 207 -23.50 -21.58 -6.77
CA SER A 207 -24.42 -20.44 -6.70
C SER A 207 -25.89 -20.88 -6.69
N SER A 208 -26.16 -22.10 -6.24
CA SER A 208 -27.50 -22.68 -6.18
C SER A 208 -27.93 -22.94 -4.75
N SER A 209 -28.25 -21.91 -4.00
CA SER A 209 -29.16 -22.04 -2.84
C SER A 209 -29.55 -20.66 -2.30
N ARG A 210 -30.46 -20.00 -2.98
CA ARG A 210 -31.52 -19.19 -2.33
C ARG A 210 -32.72 -19.15 -3.28
N LEU A 211 -33.60 -20.13 -3.10
CA LEU A 211 -35.02 -19.97 -3.33
C LEU A 211 -35.65 -19.21 -2.16
#